data_a89f7b5a069c13bbf265e369cc2caf9f
#
_entry.id   a89f7b5a069c13bbf265e369cc2caf9f
#
_cell.length_a   1.000
_cell.length_b   1.000
_cell.length_c   1.000
_cell.angle_alpha   90.00
_cell.angle_beta   90.00
_cell.angle_gamma   90.00
#
_symmetry.space_group_name_H-M   'P 1'
#
loop_
_entity.id
_entity.type
_entity.pdbx_description
1 polymer ?
#
loop_
_entity_poly.entity_id
_entity_poly.type
_entity_poly.pdbx_seq_one_letter_code
_entity_poly.pdbx_strand_id
1 'polypeptide(L)'
;MIENYPNQRRMHCETGLLVNMLQYYGVEMTEPMAFGIGGGIYFLYMPLIKTVDDLVFLILRTMPVSVIMNVAKRLHMDYHEEKFGNDIARARAALDEQVAKNVPVCVVVNTEGLEYLKKLEMFKSYIASGQSMSFNGHMICIIGEKGSEYIIADVDFRLPNNDYVSLDKDELNRVRFIKGFAAPHGRMIYLNSCSKEIMDPENLKPAIVAGLKEACKNMLKIPFPYFGYKGLHYFAKDLKKWESKYNREQIDARLLKYYRLIERGGTGGAGYRIMYSDFLKESAAIFQSEALQESAVLMTKAADYWRQFSVNCGRFMKEGNITINEMSDIIEELSLAERNTFEYIKKNFLKHVK
;
A
#
# COMPACT_ATOMS: atom_id res chain seq x y z
N MET A 1 10.71 -24.46 -9.40
CA MET A 1 10.05 -23.71 -8.30
C MET A 1 11.00 -23.68 -7.12
N ILE A 2 11.16 -22.52 -6.50
CA ILE A 2 11.99 -22.33 -5.30
C ILE A 2 11.38 -23.14 -4.16
N GLU A 3 12.18 -24.03 -3.55
CA GLU A 3 11.74 -24.86 -2.43
C GLU A 3 11.60 -23.99 -1.18
N ASN A 4 10.56 -24.28 -0.38
CA ASN A 4 10.30 -23.62 0.92
C ASN A 4 10.13 -22.09 0.86
N TYR A 5 9.78 -21.52 -0.30
CA TYR A 5 9.47 -20.09 -0.34
C TYR A 5 8.21 -19.82 0.51
N PRO A 6 8.26 -18.86 1.45
CA PRO A 6 7.09 -18.56 2.28
C PRO A 6 5.98 -17.94 1.41
N ASN A 7 4.85 -18.64 1.27
CA ASN A 7 3.66 -18.11 0.60
C ASN A 7 2.60 -17.75 1.63
N GLN A 8 2.98 -16.92 2.60
CA GLN A 8 2.04 -16.45 3.61
C GLN A 8 1.23 -15.29 3.05
N ARG A 9 -0.08 -15.38 3.26
CA ARG A 9 -0.97 -14.25 2.97
C ARG A 9 -0.65 -13.10 3.90
N ARG A 10 -0.62 -11.90 3.32
CA ARG A 10 -0.30 -10.65 3.99
C ARG A 10 -1.38 -9.59 3.74
N MET A 11 -1.24 -8.43 4.37
CA MET A 11 -2.21 -7.35 4.25
C MET A 11 -1.98 -6.47 3.01
N HIS A 12 -0.73 -6.26 2.61
CA HIS A 12 -0.36 -5.36 1.52
C HIS A 12 0.62 -6.02 0.55
N CYS A 13 0.40 -5.90 -0.75
CA CYS A 13 1.19 -6.60 -1.77
C CYS A 13 2.69 -6.28 -1.66
N GLU A 14 3.06 -5.02 -1.51
CA GLU A 14 4.47 -4.58 -1.51
C GLU A 14 5.20 -4.98 -0.23
N THR A 15 4.64 -4.68 0.95
CA THR A 15 5.27 -5.04 2.24
C THR A 15 5.19 -6.53 2.50
N GLY A 16 4.10 -7.17 2.12
CA GLY A 16 3.92 -8.61 2.30
C GLY A 16 4.90 -9.43 1.48
N LEU A 17 5.13 -9.06 0.22
CA LEU A 17 6.15 -9.71 -0.61
C LEU A 17 7.56 -9.49 -0.06
N LEU A 18 7.87 -8.26 0.39
CA LEU A 18 9.16 -7.99 1.02
C LEU A 18 9.37 -8.89 2.25
N VAL A 19 8.37 -8.97 3.14
CA VAL A 19 8.45 -9.79 4.36
C VAL A 19 8.58 -11.28 4.01
N ASN A 20 7.86 -11.79 3.02
CA ASN A 20 8.02 -13.17 2.58
C ASN A 20 9.40 -13.42 1.95
N MET A 21 9.94 -12.48 1.17
CA MET A 21 11.32 -12.57 0.67
C MET A 21 12.34 -12.57 1.81
N LEU A 22 12.19 -11.68 2.80
CA LEU A 22 13.07 -11.65 3.97
C LEU A 22 13.03 -12.96 4.74
N GLN A 23 11.85 -13.50 4.96
CA GLN A 23 11.67 -14.79 5.62
C GLN A 23 12.33 -15.94 4.85
N TYR A 24 12.30 -15.92 3.52
CA TYR A 24 13.05 -16.87 2.68
C TYR A 24 14.56 -16.82 2.96
N TYR A 25 15.12 -15.64 3.21
CA TYR A 25 16.51 -15.45 3.61
C TYR A 25 16.74 -15.63 5.13
N GLY A 26 15.73 -16.08 5.89
CA GLY A 26 15.82 -16.33 7.33
C GLY A 26 15.75 -15.09 8.21
N VAL A 27 15.22 -13.98 7.67
CA VAL A 27 15.03 -12.71 8.41
C VAL A 27 13.56 -12.54 8.73
N GLU A 28 13.24 -12.31 10.01
CA GLU A 28 11.88 -12.06 10.48
C GLU A 28 11.64 -10.57 10.64
N MET A 29 10.74 -10.02 9.83
CA MET A 29 10.25 -8.63 9.89
C MET A 29 8.74 -8.63 9.79
N THR A 30 8.08 -7.69 10.47
CA THR A 30 6.62 -7.52 10.37
C THR A 30 6.27 -6.60 9.19
N GLU A 31 5.05 -6.73 8.64
CA GLU A 31 4.56 -5.78 7.63
C GLU A 31 4.45 -4.34 8.18
N PRO A 32 3.95 -4.11 9.42
CA PRO A 32 3.97 -2.80 10.04
C PRO A 32 5.37 -2.18 10.06
N MET A 33 6.39 -2.93 10.48
CA MET A 33 7.78 -2.45 10.50
C MET A 33 8.27 -2.08 9.10
N ALA A 34 8.07 -2.96 8.11
CA ALA A 34 8.43 -2.69 6.72
C ALA A 34 7.71 -1.44 6.17
N PHE A 35 6.39 -1.31 6.44
CA PHE A 35 5.60 -0.17 5.99
C PHE A 35 6.07 1.15 6.61
N GLY A 36 6.33 1.15 7.92
CA GLY A 36 6.78 2.34 8.64
C GLY A 36 8.19 2.76 8.27
N ILE A 37 9.16 1.82 8.26
CA ILE A 37 10.53 2.09 7.77
C ILE A 37 10.49 2.60 6.34
N GLY A 38 9.66 2.02 5.48
CA GLY A 38 9.50 2.45 4.10
C GLY A 38 8.89 3.83 3.91
N GLY A 39 8.39 4.48 4.99
CA GLY A 39 7.70 5.76 4.90
C GLY A 39 6.38 5.66 4.15
N GLY A 40 5.68 4.53 4.31
CA GLY A 40 4.52 4.17 3.50
C GLY A 40 3.30 5.06 3.70
N ILE A 41 3.13 5.67 4.89
CA ILE A 41 1.96 6.49 5.19
C ILE A 41 1.92 7.79 4.37
N TYR A 42 0.77 8.06 3.78
CA TYR A 42 0.56 9.22 2.92
C TYR A 42 -0.93 9.57 2.82
N PHE A 43 -1.24 10.75 2.34
CA PHE A 43 -2.57 11.11 1.89
C PHE A 43 -2.49 12.13 0.74
N LEU A 44 -3.26 11.86 -0.31
CA LEU A 44 -3.47 12.79 -1.42
C LEU A 44 -4.93 12.70 -1.87
N TYR A 45 -5.58 13.85 -1.95
CA TYR A 45 -6.87 14.02 -2.60
C TYR A 45 -6.74 15.08 -3.70
N MET A 46 -6.64 14.65 -4.96
CA MET A 46 -6.32 15.52 -6.09
C MET A 46 -7.56 15.80 -6.95
N PRO A 47 -8.27 16.91 -6.73
CA PRO A 47 -9.52 17.20 -7.43
C PRO A 47 -9.35 17.50 -8.93
N LEU A 48 -8.12 17.83 -9.36
CA LEU A 48 -7.78 18.15 -10.75
C LEU A 48 -7.53 16.90 -11.61
N ILE A 49 -7.33 15.76 -10.99
CA ILE A 49 -7.09 14.49 -11.67
C ILE A 49 -8.22 13.53 -11.35
N LYS A 50 -8.85 13.00 -12.38
CA LYS A 50 -9.90 12.01 -12.26
C LYS A 50 -9.40 10.64 -12.70
N THR A 51 -9.94 9.60 -12.07
CA THR A 51 -9.76 8.22 -12.51
C THR A 51 -10.58 7.94 -13.77
N VAL A 52 -10.38 6.77 -14.38
CA VAL A 52 -11.20 6.32 -15.53
C VAL A 52 -12.71 6.28 -15.21
N ASP A 53 -13.08 6.13 -13.94
CA ASP A 53 -14.49 6.13 -13.48
C ASP A 53 -14.98 7.55 -13.10
N ASP A 54 -14.35 8.61 -13.58
CA ASP A 54 -14.66 10.03 -13.27
C ASP A 54 -14.62 10.38 -11.77
N LEU A 55 -13.88 9.62 -10.96
CA LEU A 55 -13.70 9.90 -9.54
C LEU A 55 -12.47 10.72 -9.27
N VAL A 56 -12.53 11.56 -8.25
CA VAL A 56 -11.37 12.30 -7.77
C VAL A 56 -10.29 11.32 -7.30
N PHE A 57 -9.07 11.60 -7.70
CA PHE A 57 -7.93 10.73 -7.39
C PHE A 57 -7.56 10.81 -5.91
N LEU A 58 -7.63 9.67 -5.23
CA LEU A 58 -7.33 9.53 -3.81
C LEU A 58 -6.24 8.48 -3.61
N ILE A 59 -5.19 8.84 -2.85
CA ILE A 59 -4.08 7.96 -2.50
C ILE A 59 -3.90 7.97 -0.98
N LEU A 60 -3.72 6.78 -0.40
CA LEU A 60 -3.61 6.57 1.04
C LEU A 60 -2.20 6.16 1.49
N ARG A 61 -1.29 5.89 0.55
CA ARG A 61 0.11 5.51 0.76
C ARG A 61 1.04 6.15 -0.26
N THR A 62 2.32 6.09 -0.03
CA THR A 62 3.34 6.49 -1.01
C THR A 62 3.25 5.67 -2.30
N MET A 63 3.91 6.13 -3.36
CA MET A 63 3.85 5.50 -4.68
C MET A 63 4.28 4.03 -4.64
N PRO A 64 3.72 3.18 -5.52
CA PRO A 64 4.14 1.78 -5.61
C PRO A 64 5.66 1.63 -5.74
N VAL A 65 6.19 0.59 -5.11
CA VAL A 65 7.63 0.26 -5.03
C VAL A 65 8.43 1.16 -4.09
N SER A 66 7.95 2.35 -3.73
CA SER A 66 8.72 3.26 -2.87
C SER A 66 8.98 2.69 -1.47
N VAL A 67 8.06 1.90 -0.94
CA VAL A 67 8.20 1.30 0.41
C VAL A 67 9.33 0.28 0.42
N ILE A 68 9.31 -0.70 -0.48
CA ILE A 68 10.36 -1.73 -0.57
C ILE A 68 11.74 -1.11 -0.84
N MET A 69 11.80 -0.12 -1.74
CA MET A 69 13.05 0.56 -2.07
C MET A 69 13.61 1.36 -0.89
N ASN A 70 12.75 2.03 -0.12
CA ASN A 70 13.16 2.76 1.07
C ASN A 70 13.62 1.82 2.18
N VAL A 71 12.94 0.69 2.40
CA VAL A 71 13.38 -0.33 3.36
C VAL A 71 14.76 -0.84 2.98
N ALA A 72 14.93 -1.28 1.72
CA ALA A 72 16.20 -1.82 1.23
C ALA A 72 17.36 -0.82 1.40
N LYS A 73 17.14 0.45 1.06
CA LYS A 73 18.16 1.52 1.22
C LYS A 73 18.48 1.82 2.69
N ARG A 74 17.45 1.91 3.55
CA ARG A 74 17.61 2.30 4.96
C ARG A 74 18.23 1.22 5.82
N LEU A 75 18.05 -0.04 5.41
CA LEU A 75 18.66 -1.20 6.06
C LEU A 75 19.90 -1.73 5.31
N HIS A 76 20.41 -0.97 4.32
CA HIS A 76 21.62 -1.30 3.55
C HIS A 76 21.58 -2.72 2.97
N MET A 77 20.39 -3.16 2.51
CA MET A 77 20.21 -4.48 1.92
C MET A 77 20.89 -4.58 0.55
N ASP A 78 21.40 -5.75 0.23
CA ASP A 78 21.93 -6.05 -1.12
C ASP A 78 20.76 -6.41 -2.03
N TYR A 79 20.30 -5.45 -2.83
CA TYR A 79 19.16 -5.58 -3.70
C TYR A 79 19.47 -5.11 -5.13
N HIS A 80 18.70 -5.61 -6.08
CA HIS A 80 18.70 -5.14 -7.44
C HIS A 80 17.31 -4.60 -7.82
N GLU A 81 17.28 -3.46 -8.50
CA GLU A 81 16.06 -2.90 -9.11
C GLU A 81 16.37 -2.47 -10.54
N GLU A 82 15.55 -2.94 -11.49
CA GLU A 82 15.66 -2.53 -12.88
C GLU A 82 14.29 -2.22 -13.49
N LYS A 83 14.26 -1.18 -14.35
CA LYS A 83 13.12 -0.81 -15.20
C LYS A 83 13.53 -0.96 -16.65
N PHE A 84 12.72 -1.66 -17.41
CA PHE A 84 13.03 -1.96 -18.81
C PHE A 84 12.34 -1.02 -19.81
N GLY A 85 11.55 -0.05 -19.33
CA GLY A 85 10.85 0.89 -20.21
C GLY A 85 9.84 0.18 -21.10
N ASN A 86 10.15 0.06 -22.38
CA ASN A 86 9.34 -0.68 -23.36
C ASN A 86 10.07 -1.94 -23.92
N ASP A 87 11.21 -2.31 -23.38
CA ASP A 87 11.99 -3.44 -23.85
C ASP A 87 11.52 -4.76 -23.21
N ILE A 88 10.46 -5.31 -23.80
CA ILE A 88 9.81 -6.54 -23.34
C ILE A 88 10.78 -7.73 -23.41
N ALA A 89 11.56 -7.84 -24.49
CA ALA A 89 12.46 -8.97 -24.70
C ALA A 89 13.56 -9.02 -23.64
N ARG A 90 14.20 -7.88 -23.37
CA ARG A 90 15.21 -7.76 -22.33
C ARG A 90 14.64 -8.00 -20.93
N ALA A 91 13.43 -7.47 -20.64
CA ALA A 91 12.76 -7.69 -19.35
C ALA A 91 12.43 -9.17 -19.11
N ARG A 92 12.05 -9.91 -20.17
CA ARG A 92 11.79 -11.35 -20.10
C ARG A 92 13.11 -12.11 -19.87
N ALA A 93 14.12 -11.84 -20.66
CA ALA A 93 15.43 -12.51 -20.53
C ALA A 93 16.04 -12.31 -19.14
N ALA A 94 15.99 -11.08 -18.60
CA ALA A 94 16.48 -10.78 -17.26
C ALA A 94 15.68 -11.51 -16.16
N LEU A 95 14.37 -11.65 -16.31
CA LEU A 95 13.54 -12.40 -15.38
C LEU A 95 13.84 -13.90 -15.45
N ASP A 96 13.89 -14.47 -16.65
CA ASP A 96 14.20 -15.90 -16.86
C ASP A 96 15.59 -16.25 -16.28
N GLU A 97 16.57 -15.35 -16.42
CA GLU A 97 17.92 -15.52 -15.84
C GLU A 97 17.88 -15.66 -14.31
N GLN A 98 17.13 -14.81 -13.62
CA GLN A 98 17.05 -14.88 -12.15
C GLN A 98 16.22 -16.08 -11.67
N VAL A 99 15.14 -16.41 -12.38
CA VAL A 99 14.31 -17.59 -12.10
C VAL A 99 15.14 -18.87 -12.24
N ALA A 100 16.00 -18.98 -13.28
CA ALA A 100 16.92 -20.10 -13.46
C ALA A 100 17.95 -20.24 -12.33
N LYS A 101 18.30 -19.14 -11.67
CA LYS A 101 19.19 -19.11 -10.49
C LYS A 101 18.46 -19.40 -9.16
N ASN A 102 17.17 -19.68 -9.20
CA ASN A 102 16.30 -19.82 -8.02
C ASN A 102 16.27 -18.57 -7.12
N VAL A 103 16.33 -17.38 -7.72
CA VAL A 103 16.17 -16.12 -7.02
C VAL A 103 14.70 -15.70 -7.08
N PRO A 104 14.02 -15.43 -5.94
CA PRO A 104 12.68 -14.90 -5.95
C PRO A 104 12.66 -13.46 -6.46
N VAL A 105 11.86 -13.18 -7.49
CA VAL A 105 11.83 -11.88 -8.17
C VAL A 105 10.46 -11.23 -8.05
N CYS A 106 10.38 -10.11 -7.38
CA CYS A 106 9.17 -9.28 -7.38
C CYS A 106 9.06 -8.48 -8.68
N VAL A 107 7.91 -8.50 -9.30
CA VAL A 107 7.59 -7.72 -10.49
C VAL A 107 6.36 -6.85 -10.27
N VAL A 108 6.35 -5.69 -10.91
CA VAL A 108 5.19 -4.78 -10.88
C VAL A 108 4.29 -5.10 -12.06
N VAL A 109 3.00 -5.18 -11.81
CA VAL A 109 1.98 -5.57 -12.79
C VAL A 109 0.73 -4.70 -12.70
N ASN A 110 -0.09 -4.74 -13.74
CA ASN A 110 -1.45 -4.22 -13.72
C ASN A 110 -2.43 -5.33 -13.35
N THR A 111 -3.36 -5.05 -12.44
CA THR A 111 -4.34 -6.03 -11.94
C THR A 111 -5.40 -6.42 -12.96
N GLU A 112 -5.79 -5.53 -13.87
CA GLU A 112 -6.89 -5.78 -14.81
C GLU A 112 -6.60 -6.92 -15.79
N GLY A 113 -5.33 -7.10 -16.16
CA GLY A 113 -4.89 -8.13 -17.07
C GLY A 113 -4.65 -9.50 -16.44
N LEU A 114 -4.75 -9.65 -15.14
CA LEU A 114 -4.51 -10.90 -14.42
C LEU A 114 -5.79 -11.74 -14.35
N GLU A 115 -5.87 -12.78 -15.18
CA GLU A 115 -7.07 -13.60 -15.32
C GLU A 115 -7.45 -14.34 -14.03
N TYR A 116 -6.47 -14.76 -13.21
CA TYR A 116 -6.76 -15.41 -11.93
C TYR A 116 -7.48 -14.49 -10.94
N LEU A 117 -7.23 -13.16 -10.97
CA LEU A 117 -7.91 -12.22 -10.10
C LEU A 117 -9.39 -12.08 -10.43
N LYS A 118 -9.77 -12.17 -11.72
CA LYS A 118 -11.16 -12.08 -12.17
C LYS A 118 -12.03 -13.20 -11.59
N LYS A 119 -11.44 -14.32 -11.21
CA LYS A 119 -12.12 -15.46 -10.58
C LYS A 119 -12.46 -15.25 -9.11
N LEU A 120 -11.81 -14.28 -8.45
CA LEU A 120 -12.04 -13.97 -7.03
C LEU A 120 -13.34 -13.19 -6.84
N GLU A 121 -14.11 -13.52 -5.80
CA GLU A 121 -15.40 -12.87 -5.51
C GLU A 121 -15.31 -11.35 -5.36
N MET A 122 -14.21 -10.86 -4.81
CA MET A 122 -13.97 -9.44 -4.70
C MET A 122 -13.94 -8.78 -6.09
N PHE A 123 -13.20 -9.33 -7.03
CA PHE A 123 -13.10 -8.79 -8.40
C PHE A 123 -14.38 -8.98 -9.21
N LYS A 124 -15.10 -10.08 -9.02
CA LYS A 124 -16.44 -10.26 -9.62
C LYS A 124 -17.39 -9.12 -9.19
N SER A 125 -17.31 -8.67 -7.93
CA SER A 125 -18.14 -7.57 -7.44
C SER A 125 -17.76 -6.21 -8.07
N TYR A 126 -16.49 -5.97 -8.43
CA TYR A 126 -16.07 -4.79 -9.20
C TYR A 126 -16.65 -4.84 -10.62
N ILE A 127 -16.48 -5.97 -11.31
CA ILE A 127 -17.00 -6.18 -12.66
C ILE A 127 -18.52 -5.96 -12.67
N ALA A 128 -19.24 -6.58 -11.74
CA ALA A 128 -20.70 -6.45 -11.65
C ALA A 128 -21.17 -5.02 -11.37
N SER A 129 -20.36 -4.20 -10.69
CA SER A 129 -20.67 -2.78 -10.43
C SER A 129 -20.17 -1.83 -11.52
N GLY A 130 -19.63 -2.35 -12.65
CA GLY A 130 -19.06 -1.54 -13.72
C GLY A 130 -17.82 -0.71 -13.34
N GLN A 131 -17.21 -0.99 -12.20
CA GLN A 131 -16.01 -0.29 -11.75
C GLN A 131 -14.74 -0.92 -12.32
N SER A 132 -13.78 -0.09 -12.70
CA SER A 132 -12.48 -0.56 -13.16
C SER A 132 -11.69 -1.23 -12.04
N MET A 133 -11.04 -2.34 -12.40
CA MET A 133 -10.08 -3.08 -11.56
C MET A 133 -8.64 -2.66 -11.83
N SER A 134 -8.41 -1.73 -12.77
CA SER A 134 -7.08 -1.38 -13.23
C SER A 134 -6.29 -0.66 -12.16
N PHE A 135 -5.19 -1.29 -11.74
CA PHE A 135 -4.22 -0.73 -10.82
C PHE A 135 -2.80 -1.13 -11.26
N ASN A 136 -2.00 -0.15 -11.66
CA ASN A 136 -0.63 -0.34 -12.17
C ASN A 136 0.44 -0.56 -11.09
N GLY A 137 0.05 -0.64 -9.84
CA GLY A 137 1.00 -0.72 -8.72
C GLY A 137 0.98 -2.03 -7.97
N HIS A 138 0.31 -3.07 -8.50
CA HIS A 138 0.29 -4.37 -7.86
C HIS A 138 1.62 -5.08 -8.02
N MET A 139 2.05 -5.80 -7.01
CA MET A 139 3.30 -6.56 -7.02
C MET A 139 3.00 -8.03 -6.77
N ILE A 140 3.67 -8.88 -7.53
CA ILE A 140 3.68 -10.34 -7.38
C ILE A 140 5.12 -10.83 -7.37
N CYS A 141 5.39 -11.99 -6.76
CA CYS A 141 6.72 -12.59 -6.74
C CYS A 141 6.77 -13.82 -7.65
N ILE A 142 7.72 -13.86 -8.55
CA ILE A 142 8.02 -15.02 -9.40
C ILE A 142 8.97 -15.92 -8.61
N ILE A 143 8.58 -17.16 -8.40
CA ILE A 143 9.29 -18.14 -7.58
C ILE A 143 9.66 -19.42 -8.34
N GLY A 144 9.48 -19.41 -9.65
CA GLY A 144 9.86 -20.53 -10.52
C GLY A 144 9.14 -20.52 -11.84
N GLU A 145 9.34 -21.58 -12.59
CA GLU A 145 8.69 -21.78 -13.88
C GLU A 145 8.34 -23.26 -14.11
N LYS A 146 7.36 -23.50 -14.99
CA LYS A 146 6.97 -24.82 -15.45
C LYS A 146 6.47 -24.73 -16.89
N GLY A 147 7.30 -25.16 -17.85
CA GLY A 147 6.98 -25.03 -19.26
C GLY A 147 6.86 -23.57 -19.70
N SER A 148 5.71 -23.20 -20.28
CA SER A 148 5.41 -21.83 -20.71
C SER A 148 4.89 -20.91 -19.60
N GLU A 149 4.83 -21.37 -18.35
CA GLU A 149 4.25 -20.63 -17.25
C GLU A 149 5.29 -20.27 -16.19
N TYR A 150 5.13 -19.10 -15.56
CA TYR A 150 5.77 -18.78 -14.29
C TYR A 150 4.90 -19.26 -13.13
N ILE A 151 5.56 -19.65 -12.04
CA ILE A 151 4.91 -19.92 -10.76
C ILE A 151 5.05 -18.66 -9.92
N ILE A 152 3.94 -18.12 -9.45
CA ILE A 152 3.88 -16.86 -8.74
C ILE A 152 3.32 -17.03 -7.34
N ALA A 153 3.81 -16.21 -6.41
CA ALA A 153 3.23 -15.94 -5.11
C ALA A 153 2.59 -14.55 -5.13
N ASP A 154 1.29 -14.50 -4.80
CA ASP A 154 0.54 -13.25 -4.63
C ASP A 154 -0.04 -13.23 -3.21
N VAL A 155 0.41 -12.29 -2.39
CA VAL A 155 0.16 -12.27 -0.95
C VAL A 155 -1.05 -11.42 -0.53
N ASP A 156 -1.52 -10.55 -1.41
CA ASP A 156 -2.57 -9.58 -1.12
C ASP A 156 -3.98 -10.18 -1.30
N PHE A 157 -4.16 -11.05 -2.30
CA PHE A 157 -5.45 -11.61 -2.62
C PHE A 157 -5.69 -12.97 -1.96
N ARG A 158 -6.97 -13.23 -1.61
CA ARG A 158 -7.40 -14.50 -1.02
C ARG A 158 -7.44 -15.59 -2.10
N LEU A 159 -6.28 -16.08 -2.45
CA LEU A 159 -6.19 -17.31 -3.23
C LEU A 159 -6.64 -18.49 -2.35
N PRO A 160 -7.37 -19.46 -2.90
CA PRO A 160 -7.70 -20.68 -2.16
C PRO A 160 -6.42 -21.35 -1.64
N ASN A 161 -6.42 -21.76 -0.37
CA ASN A 161 -5.39 -22.60 0.24
C ASN A 161 -3.95 -22.04 0.32
N ASN A 162 -3.72 -20.74 0.19
CA ASN A 162 -2.38 -20.14 0.03
C ASN A 162 -1.59 -20.74 -1.14
N ASP A 163 -2.29 -21.21 -2.18
CA ASP A 163 -1.68 -21.85 -3.31
C ASP A 163 -0.91 -20.85 -4.20
N TYR A 164 0.12 -21.36 -4.85
CA TYR A 164 0.80 -20.64 -5.91
C TYR A 164 -0.09 -20.61 -7.17
N VAL A 165 0.08 -19.57 -7.96
CA VAL A 165 -0.63 -19.41 -9.23
C VAL A 165 0.33 -19.66 -10.38
N SER A 166 -0.10 -20.44 -11.37
CA SER A 166 0.56 -20.49 -12.67
C SER A 166 0.05 -19.36 -13.55
N LEU A 167 0.97 -18.62 -14.15
CA LEU A 167 0.69 -17.52 -15.06
C LEU A 167 1.50 -17.67 -16.33
N ASP A 168 0.83 -17.64 -17.47
CA ASP A 168 1.50 -17.71 -18.78
C ASP A 168 2.52 -16.58 -18.94
N LYS A 169 3.69 -16.89 -19.51
CA LYS A 169 4.80 -15.95 -19.67
C LYS A 169 4.44 -14.73 -20.52
N ASP A 170 3.60 -14.91 -21.53
CA ASP A 170 3.17 -13.81 -22.40
C ASP A 170 2.07 -12.96 -21.71
N GLU A 171 1.19 -13.60 -20.93
CA GLU A 171 0.24 -12.88 -20.06
C GLU A 171 0.99 -12.01 -19.06
N LEU A 172 2.00 -12.53 -18.36
CA LEU A 172 2.82 -11.75 -17.44
C LEU A 172 3.49 -10.57 -18.16
N ASN A 173 4.08 -10.80 -19.32
CA ASN A 173 4.71 -9.73 -20.10
C ASN A 173 3.70 -8.64 -20.47
N ARG A 174 2.49 -9.00 -20.89
CA ARG A 174 1.44 -8.02 -21.22
C ARG A 174 1.13 -7.12 -20.04
N VAL A 175 0.91 -7.66 -18.82
CA VAL A 175 0.53 -6.87 -17.64
C VAL A 175 1.67 -6.07 -17.03
N ARG A 176 2.94 -6.43 -17.32
CA ARG A 176 4.13 -5.66 -16.91
C ARG A 176 4.37 -4.40 -17.74
N PHE A 177 3.70 -4.25 -18.90
CA PHE A 177 3.94 -3.15 -19.84
C PHE A 177 2.68 -2.33 -20.17
N ILE A 178 1.61 -2.49 -19.40
CA ILE A 178 0.41 -1.65 -19.53
C ILE A 178 0.77 -0.20 -19.23
N LYS A 179 0.33 0.72 -20.11
CA LYS A 179 0.57 2.16 -19.99
C LYS A 179 -0.40 2.79 -19.00
N GLY A 180 -0.07 3.99 -18.52
CA GLY A 180 -0.94 4.80 -17.67
C GLY A 180 -0.22 5.37 -16.45
N PHE A 181 -1.00 5.91 -15.52
CA PHE A 181 -0.45 6.42 -14.25
C PHE A 181 0.21 5.27 -13.47
N ALA A 182 1.39 5.52 -12.92
CA ALA A 182 2.21 4.54 -12.21
C ALA A 182 2.47 3.24 -13.01
N ALA A 183 2.61 3.35 -14.35
CA ALA A 183 2.85 2.20 -15.23
C ALA A 183 4.00 1.32 -14.74
N PRO A 184 3.90 -0.02 -14.87
CA PRO A 184 4.91 -0.96 -14.38
C PRO A 184 6.29 -0.83 -15.05
N HIS A 185 6.34 -0.48 -16.34
CA HIS A 185 7.57 -0.34 -17.15
C HIS A 185 8.50 -1.57 -17.11
N GLY A 186 7.93 -2.77 -16.96
CA GLY A 186 8.68 -4.01 -16.84
C GLY A 186 9.52 -4.12 -15.57
N ARG A 187 9.28 -3.26 -14.55
CA ARG A 187 10.09 -3.21 -13.32
C ARG A 187 10.16 -4.56 -12.61
N MET A 188 11.37 -4.92 -12.19
CA MET A 188 11.63 -6.05 -11.32
C MET A 188 12.55 -5.68 -10.16
N ILE A 189 12.41 -6.40 -9.04
CA ILE A 189 13.19 -6.19 -7.81
C ILE A 189 13.48 -7.56 -7.20
N TYR A 190 14.72 -7.78 -6.77
CA TYR A 190 15.10 -8.96 -6.01
C TYR A 190 16.24 -8.64 -5.03
N LEU A 191 16.40 -9.50 -4.04
CA LEU A 191 17.53 -9.44 -3.11
C LEU A 191 18.61 -10.42 -3.59
N ASN A 192 19.86 -9.95 -3.66
CA ASN A 192 21.02 -10.82 -3.92
C ASN A 192 21.32 -11.66 -2.68
N SER A 193 21.23 -11.04 -1.51
CA SER A 193 21.40 -11.65 -0.21
C SER A 193 20.69 -10.83 0.88
N CYS A 194 20.49 -11.41 2.04
CA CYS A 194 19.99 -10.69 3.20
C CYS A 194 20.57 -11.30 4.48
N SER A 195 21.14 -10.44 5.34
CA SER A 195 21.64 -10.82 6.66
C SER A 195 20.63 -10.52 7.74
N LYS A 196 20.57 -11.36 8.80
CA LYS A 196 19.76 -11.10 9.98
C LYS A 196 20.15 -9.82 10.73
N GLU A 197 21.35 -9.35 10.56
CA GLU A 197 21.88 -8.12 11.16
C GLU A 197 21.07 -6.86 10.81
N ILE A 198 20.29 -6.88 9.71
CA ILE A 198 19.39 -5.76 9.41
C ILE A 198 18.35 -5.52 10.50
N MET A 199 18.06 -6.54 11.34
CA MET A 199 17.14 -6.44 12.47
C MET A 199 17.83 -6.02 13.77
N ASP A 200 19.15 -5.88 13.78
CA ASP A 200 19.86 -5.40 14.96
C ASP A 200 19.47 -3.94 15.27
N PRO A 201 19.36 -3.58 16.55
CA PRO A 201 18.94 -2.23 16.94
C PRO A 201 19.79 -1.11 16.32
N GLU A 202 21.07 -1.35 16.06
CA GLU A 202 21.98 -0.38 15.44
C GLU A 202 21.59 -0.03 14.01
N ASN A 203 21.06 -1.01 13.24
CA ASN A 203 20.57 -0.81 11.88
C ASN A 203 19.10 -0.38 11.87
N LEU A 204 18.29 -0.97 12.75
CA LEU A 204 16.84 -0.80 12.75
C LEU A 204 16.43 0.59 13.28
N LYS A 205 17.06 1.10 14.34
CA LYS A 205 16.72 2.42 14.92
C LYS A 205 16.89 3.58 13.93
N PRO A 206 18.02 3.74 13.21
CA PRO A 206 18.16 4.78 12.21
C PRO A 206 17.13 4.66 11.08
N ALA A 207 16.81 3.44 10.64
CA ALA A 207 15.82 3.18 9.60
C ALA A 207 14.39 3.59 10.05
N ILE A 208 14.00 3.28 11.28
CA ILE A 208 12.74 3.72 11.90
C ILE A 208 12.68 5.26 11.95
N VAL A 209 13.73 5.91 12.44
CA VAL A 209 13.78 7.38 12.51
C VAL A 209 13.65 8.01 11.12
N ALA A 210 14.29 7.43 10.10
CA ALA A 210 14.16 7.90 8.72
C ALA A 210 12.73 7.76 8.20
N GLY A 211 12.06 6.64 8.47
CA GLY A 211 10.65 6.42 8.13
C GLY A 211 9.72 7.42 8.80
N LEU A 212 9.90 7.65 10.11
CA LEU A 212 9.12 8.65 10.87
C LEU A 212 9.34 10.08 10.34
N LYS A 213 10.58 10.46 10.02
CA LYS A 213 10.90 11.78 9.42
C LYS A 213 10.20 11.97 8.09
N GLU A 214 10.20 10.94 7.23
CA GLU A 214 9.51 11.00 5.93
C GLU A 214 7.99 11.09 6.09
N ALA A 215 7.40 10.29 6.98
CA ALA A 215 5.97 10.35 7.28
C ALA A 215 5.55 11.75 7.77
N CYS A 216 6.30 12.32 8.73
CA CYS A 216 6.05 13.69 9.19
C CYS A 216 6.20 14.73 8.07
N LYS A 217 7.16 14.56 7.15
CA LYS A 217 7.29 15.43 5.97
C LYS A 217 6.07 15.31 5.06
N ASN A 218 5.66 14.10 4.74
CA ASN A 218 4.55 13.81 3.83
C ASN A 218 3.22 14.31 4.37
N MET A 219 2.98 14.14 5.67
CA MET A 219 1.71 14.46 6.28
C MET A 219 1.58 15.92 6.74
N LEU A 220 2.70 16.60 7.04
CA LEU A 220 2.67 17.97 7.61
C LEU A 220 3.23 19.05 6.70
N LYS A 221 4.24 18.72 5.84
CA LYS A 221 5.09 19.76 5.25
C LYS A 221 4.90 20.02 3.76
N ILE A 222 4.18 19.17 3.05
CA ILE A 222 3.95 19.41 1.61
C ILE A 222 3.13 20.70 1.46
N PRO A 223 3.62 21.70 0.67
CA PRO A 223 3.03 23.04 0.66
C PRO A 223 1.69 23.13 -0.08
N PHE A 224 1.27 22.06 -0.74
CA PHE A 224 0.02 22.04 -1.50
C PHE A 224 -1.18 21.61 -0.64
N PRO A 225 -2.39 22.17 -0.90
CA PRO A 225 -3.58 21.94 -0.07
C PRO A 225 -4.19 20.55 -0.20
N TYR A 226 -3.71 19.72 -1.13
CA TYR A 226 -4.27 18.41 -1.44
C TYR A 226 -3.56 17.25 -0.73
N PHE A 227 -2.51 17.55 0.03
CA PHE A 227 -1.61 16.55 0.62
C PHE A 227 -1.72 16.50 2.14
N GLY A 228 -1.49 15.31 2.72
CA GLY A 228 -1.47 15.07 4.14
C GLY A 228 -2.76 15.54 4.83
N TYR A 229 -2.65 16.07 6.05
CA TYR A 229 -3.81 16.56 6.79
C TYR A 229 -4.58 17.68 6.07
N LYS A 230 -3.89 18.53 5.29
CA LYS A 230 -4.56 19.56 4.47
C LYS A 230 -5.42 18.96 3.38
N GLY A 231 -4.95 17.86 2.77
CA GLY A 231 -5.71 17.10 1.78
C GLY A 231 -6.97 16.47 2.38
N LEU A 232 -6.89 15.97 3.62
CA LEU A 232 -8.06 15.48 4.36
C LEU A 232 -9.08 16.60 4.61
N HIS A 233 -8.62 17.76 5.09
CA HIS A 233 -9.45 18.94 5.25
C HIS A 233 -10.10 19.38 3.93
N TYR A 234 -9.35 19.34 2.82
CA TYR A 234 -9.90 19.65 1.50
C TYR A 234 -10.95 18.60 1.08
N PHE A 235 -10.71 17.32 1.34
CA PHE A 235 -11.67 16.25 1.08
C PHE A 235 -12.97 16.45 1.86
N ALA A 236 -12.89 16.79 3.14
CA ALA A 236 -14.06 17.13 3.94
C ALA A 236 -14.87 18.26 3.30
N LYS A 237 -14.21 19.36 2.93
CA LYS A 237 -14.88 20.49 2.26
C LYS A 237 -15.49 20.13 0.90
N ASP A 238 -14.90 19.24 0.14
CA ASP A 238 -15.45 18.81 -1.13
C ASP A 238 -16.65 17.90 -0.95
N LEU A 239 -16.64 17.02 0.07
CA LEU A 239 -17.80 16.19 0.44
C LEU A 239 -19.06 17.04 0.63
N LYS A 240 -19.01 18.17 1.34
CA LYS A 240 -20.16 19.09 1.57
C LYS A 240 -20.78 19.62 0.29
N LYS A 241 -20.09 19.53 -0.83
CA LYS A 241 -20.57 20.00 -2.15
C LYS A 241 -21.15 18.88 -3.02
N TRP A 242 -21.07 17.62 -2.56
CA TRP A 242 -21.43 16.48 -3.42
C TRP A 242 -22.91 16.46 -3.77
N GLU A 243 -23.82 16.73 -2.81
CA GLU A 243 -25.27 16.75 -3.06
C GLU A 243 -25.71 17.84 -4.04
N SER A 244 -24.91 18.92 -4.18
CA SER A 244 -25.14 19.96 -5.20
C SER A 244 -24.53 19.65 -6.56
N LYS A 245 -23.56 18.71 -6.65
CA LYS A 245 -22.81 18.40 -7.86
C LYS A 245 -23.21 17.08 -8.50
N TYR A 246 -23.70 16.14 -7.70
CA TYR A 246 -23.91 14.75 -8.11
C TYR A 246 -25.31 14.28 -7.70
N ASN A 247 -25.91 13.43 -8.52
CA ASN A 247 -27.13 12.72 -8.12
C ASN A 247 -26.81 11.57 -7.13
N ARG A 248 -27.84 10.98 -6.56
CA ARG A 248 -27.71 9.92 -5.56
C ARG A 248 -26.88 8.74 -6.05
N GLU A 249 -27.11 8.24 -7.23
CA GLU A 249 -26.39 7.10 -7.82
C GLU A 249 -24.89 7.40 -7.97
N GLN A 250 -24.56 8.60 -8.42
CA GLN A 250 -23.17 9.04 -8.53
C GLN A 250 -22.48 9.16 -7.17
N ILE A 251 -23.20 9.60 -6.13
CA ILE A 251 -22.65 9.66 -4.75
C ILE A 251 -22.42 8.25 -4.23
N ASP A 252 -23.37 7.34 -4.40
CA ASP A 252 -23.26 5.95 -3.95
C ASP A 252 -22.09 5.24 -4.60
N ALA A 253 -21.88 5.41 -5.91
CA ALA A 253 -20.73 4.87 -6.63
C ALA A 253 -19.39 5.38 -6.08
N ARG A 254 -19.29 6.68 -5.75
CA ARG A 254 -18.10 7.30 -5.15
C ARG A 254 -17.82 6.76 -3.75
N LEU A 255 -18.83 6.71 -2.89
CA LEU A 255 -18.72 6.19 -1.53
C LEU A 255 -18.32 4.71 -1.54
N LEU A 256 -18.91 3.90 -2.42
CA LEU A 256 -18.55 2.49 -2.58
C LEU A 256 -17.07 2.32 -2.97
N LYS A 257 -16.56 3.13 -3.90
CA LYS A 257 -15.17 3.05 -4.33
C LYS A 257 -14.22 3.50 -3.23
N TYR A 258 -14.51 4.59 -2.53
CA TYR A 258 -13.66 5.03 -1.42
C TYR A 258 -13.68 4.04 -0.25
N TYR A 259 -14.86 3.49 0.09
CA TYR A 259 -14.95 2.38 1.04
C TYR A 259 -14.04 1.20 0.66
N ARG A 260 -14.11 0.76 -0.61
CA ARG A 260 -13.28 -0.34 -1.10
C ARG A 260 -11.79 0.00 -1.01
N LEU A 261 -11.40 1.21 -1.40
CA LEU A 261 -10.02 1.67 -1.34
C LEU A 261 -9.50 1.74 0.10
N ILE A 262 -10.31 2.21 1.05
CA ILE A 262 -9.93 2.38 2.45
C ILE A 262 -9.85 1.04 3.18
N GLU A 263 -10.82 0.13 2.95
CA GLU A 263 -10.97 -1.09 3.76
C GLU A 263 -10.55 -2.37 3.04
N ARG A 264 -10.54 -2.39 1.71
CA ARG A 264 -10.38 -3.61 0.91
C ARG A 264 -9.18 -3.60 -0.04
N GLY A 265 -8.58 -2.45 -0.28
CA GLY A 265 -7.50 -2.27 -1.25
C GLY A 265 -6.11 -2.62 -0.70
N GLY A 266 -5.95 -3.72 0.03
CA GLY A 266 -4.65 -4.14 0.57
C GLY A 266 -4.12 -3.20 1.66
N THR A 267 -5.00 -2.57 2.43
CA THR A 267 -4.62 -1.53 3.42
C THR A 267 -4.48 -2.07 4.85
N GLY A 268 -4.92 -3.28 5.11
CA GLY A 268 -5.11 -3.79 6.47
C GLY A 268 -6.27 -3.10 7.21
N GLY A 269 -7.10 -2.32 6.50
CA GLY A 269 -8.18 -1.49 7.02
C GLY A 269 -7.75 -0.07 7.38
N ALA A 270 -8.74 0.83 7.46
CA ALA A 270 -8.54 2.25 7.83
C ALA A 270 -7.45 2.95 7.02
N GLY A 271 -7.31 2.64 5.73
CA GLY A 271 -6.33 3.29 4.86
C GLY A 271 -4.89 3.22 5.36
N TYR A 272 -4.43 2.06 5.80
CA TYR A 272 -3.09 1.78 6.37
C TYR A 272 -2.86 2.31 7.79
N ARG A 273 -3.83 3.03 8.43
CA ARG A 273 -3.58 3.66 9.73
C ARG A 273 -3.45 2.64 10.85
N ILE A 274 -4.11 1.49 10.75
CA ILE A 274 -3.93 0.38 11.68
C ILE A 274 -2.49 -0.16 11.58
N MET A 275 -2.05 -0.48 10.37
CA MET A 275 -0.68 -0.95 10.12
C MET A 275 0.37 0.06 10.62
N TYR A 276 0.13 1.36 10.43
CA TYR A 276 1.04 2.39 10.91
C TYR A 276 1.00 2.55 12.45
N SER A 277 -0.17 2.36 13.09
CA SER A 277 -0.25 2.31 14.56
C SER A 277 0.56 1.14 15.13
N ASP A 278 0.50 -0.03 14.50
CA ASP A 278 1.28 -1.19 14.93
C ASP A 278 2.78 -0.97 14.72
N PHE A 279 3.22 -0.33 13.62
CA PHE A 279 4.60 0.12 13.46
C PHE A 279 5.05 1.03 14.60
N LEU A 280 4.21 1.98 15.04
CA LEU A 280 4.52 2.88 16.16
C LEU A 280 4.66 2.12 17.49
N LYS A 281 3.81 1.11 17.75
CA LYS A 281 3.90 0.23 18.92
C LYS A 281 5.20 -0.57 18.93
N GLU A 282 5.53 -1.20 17.80
CA GLU A 282 6.78 -1.96 17.66
C GLU A 282 8.00 -1.06 17.83
N SER A 283 7.96 0.14 17.23
CA SER A 283 9.01 1.15 17.39
C SER A 283 9.13 1.64 18.85
N ALA A 284 7.99 1.80 19.54
CA ALA A 284 7.99 2.17 20.96
C ALA A 284 8.73 1.14 21.83
N ALA A 285 8.54 -0.15 21.56
CA ALA A 285 9.23 -1.23 22.25
C ALA A 285 10.75 -1.20 21.98
N ILE A 286 11.18 -0.99 20.71
CA ILE A 286 12.60 -0.95 20.32
C ILE A 286 13.33 0.25 20.95
N PHE A 287 12.66 1.40 21.01
CA PHE A 287 13.23 2.62 21.60
C PHE A 287 12.99 2.76 23.11
N GLN A 288 12.13 1.93 23.69
CA GLN A 288 11.60 2.08 25.07
C GLN A 288 11.03 3.49 25.27
N SER A 289 10.20 3.95 24.33
CA SER A 289 9.73 5.33 24.20
C SER A 289 8.23 5.47 24.48
N GLU A 290 7.88 6.11 25.60
CA GLU A 290 6.50 6.49 25.91
C GLU A 290 5.91 7.43 24.83
N ALA A 291 6.74 8.30 24.25
CA ALA A 291 6.29 9.21 23.19
C ALA A 291 5.85 8.47 21.93
N LEU A 292 6.51 7.36 21.54
CA LEU A 292 6.06 6.52 20.43
C LEU A 292 4.84 5.69 20.82
N GLN A 293 4.76 5.23 22.06
CA GLN A 293 3.56 4.52 22.55
C GLN A 293 2.31 5.42 22.51
N GLU A 294 2.42 6.65 22.96
CA GLU A 294 1.34 7.63 22.88
C GLU A 294 1.00 7.96 21.42
N SER A 295 2.01 8.07 20.56
CA SER A 295 1.80 8.27 19.12
C SER A 295 0.98 7.13 18.48
N ALA A 296 1.19 5.90 18.94
CA ALA A 296 0.39 4.75 18.48
C ALA A 296 -1.07 4.86 18.91
N VAL A 297 -1.34 5.32 20.14
CA VAL A 297 -2.70 5.59 20.62
C VAL A 297 -3.38 6.66 19.78
N LEU A 298 -2.69 7.78 19.51
CA LEU A 298 -3.20 8.84 18.66
C LEU A 298 -3.49 8.38 17.22
N MET A 299 -2.63 7.53 16.66
CA MET A 299 -2.84 6.96 15.31
C MET A 299 -4.00 5.95 15.29
N THR A 300 -4.19 5.18 16.36
CA THR A 300 -5.37 4.30 16.49
C THR A 300 -6.66 5.13 16.47
N LYS A 301 -6.70 6.27 17.16
CA LYS A 301 -7.84 7.19 17.11
C LYS A 301 -8.09 7.72 15.68
N ALA A 302 -7.05 8.04 14.92
CA ALA A 302 -7.19 8.42 13.51
C ALA A 302 -7.74 7.26 12.66
N ALA A 303 -7.29 6.02 12.91
CA ALA A 303 -7.83 4.83 12.26
C ALA A 303 -9.33 4.62 12.57
N ASP A 304 -9.78 4.93 13.78
CA ASP A 304 -11.19 4.84 14.17
C ASP A 304 -12.06 5.83 13.39
N TYR A 305 -11.61 7.05 13.14
CA TYR A 305 -12.33 7.99 12.27
C TYR A 305 -12.42 7.48 10.82
N TRP A 306 -11.37 6.89 10.25
CA TRP A 306 -11.42 6.24 8.95
C TRP A 306 -12.47 5.12 8.91
N ARG A 307 -12.52 4.28 9.94
CA ARG A 307 -13.54 3.21 10.06
C ARG A 307 -14.94 3.77 10.20
N GLN A 308 -15.14 4.82 10.99
CA GLN A 308 -16.44 5.49 11.12
C GLN A 308 -16.91 6.02 9.76
N PHE A 309 -16.02 6.69 9.00
CA PHE A 309 -16.34 7.12 7.64
C PHE A 309 -16.74 5.93 6.75
N SER A 310 -15.96 4.85 6.79
CA SER A 310 -16.23 3.64 5.99
C SER A 310 -17.57 2.97 6.35
N VAL A 311 -17.91 2.86 7.64
CA VAL A 311 -19.21 2.35 8.11
C VAL A 311 -20.32 3.26 7.62
N ASN A 312 -20.14 4.56 7.70
CA ASN A 312 -21.14 5.54 7.29
C ASN A 312 -21.35 5.59 5.77
N CYS A 313 -20.34 5.23 4.96
CA CYS A 313 -20.55 4.96 3.52
C CYS A 313 -21.64 3.88 3.33
N GLY A 314 -21.55 2.78 4.08
CA GLY A 314 -22.56 1.71 4.03
C GLY A 314 -23.94 2.13 4.52
N ARG A 315 -23.98 2.90 5.61
CA ARG A 315 -25.25 3.44 6.17
C ARG A 315 -25.93 4.42 5.21
N PHE A 316 -25.17 5.33 4.61
CA PHE A 316 -25.69 6.24 3.61
C PHE A 316 -26.32 5.48 2.45
N MET A 317 -25.61 4.51 1.87
CA MET A 317 -26.08 3.76 0.70
C MET A 317 -27.29 2.85 0.98
N LYS A 318 -27.37 2.24 2.17
CA LYS A 318 -28.38 1.22 2.50
C LYS A 318 -29.56 1.76 3.30
N GLU A 319 -29.30 2.60 4.28
CA GLU A 319 -30.28 2.98 5.31
C GLU A 319 -30.74 4.44 5.15
N GLY A 320 -29.92 5.29 4.51
CA GLY A 320 -30.21 6.70 4.34
C GLY A 320 -30.29 7.49 5.66
N ASN A 321 -29.77 6.94 6.76
CA ASN A 321 -29.84 7.51 8.10
C ASN A 321 -28.62 8.32 8.52
N ILE A 322 -27.75 8.64 7.59
CA ILE A 322 -26.59 9.51 7.76
C ILE A 322 -26.50 10.48 6.58
N THR A 323 -26.06 11.71 6.81
CA THR A 323 -25.90 12.75 5.79
C THR A 323 -24.45 12.86 5.32
N ILE A 324 -24.26 13.43 4.13
CA ILE A 324 -22.91 13.75 3.61
C ILE A 324 -22.22 14.78 4.52
N ASN A 325 -22.96 15.69 5.15
CA ASN A 325 -22.38 16.65 6.09
C ASN A 325 -21.80 15.97 7.34
N GLU A 326 -22.52 15.02 7.94
CA GLU A 326 -22.00 14.24 9.07
C GLU A 326 -20.77 13.42 8.68
N MET A 327 -20.73 12.86 7.48
CA MET A 327 -19.55 12.16 6.96
C MET A 327 -18.37 13.12 6.74
N SER A 328 -18.65 14.34 6.26
CA SER A 328 -17.64 15.38 6.12
C SER A 328 -17.04 15.79 7.46
N ASP A 329 -17.85 15.93 8.50
CA ASP A 329 -17.41 16.31 9.84
C ASP A 329 -16.49 15.23 10.43
N ILE A 330 -16.73 13.94 10.18
CA ILE A 330 -15.83 12.84 10.54
C ILE A 330 -14.46 12.98 9.86
N ILE A 331 -14.43 13.35 8.58
CA ILE A 331 -13.15 13.55 7.84
C ILE A 331 -12.43 14.81 8.35
N GLU A 332 -13.13 15.83 8.82
CA GLU A 332 -12.52 17.00 9.44
C GLU A 332 -11.84 16.63 10.78
N GLU A 333 -12.53 15.86 11.64
CA GLU A 333 -11.93 15.34 12.88
C GLU A 333 -10.74 14.42 12.60
N LEU A 334 -10.82 13.58 11.57
CA LEU A 334 -9.69 12.78 11.10
C LEU A 334 -8.50 13.64 10.69
N SER A 335 -8.73 14.75 9.96
CA SER A 335 -7.67 15.68 9.56
C SER A 335 -6.92 16.24 10.76
N LEU A 336 -7.67 16.63 11.82
CA LEU A 336 -7.09 17.12 13.07
C LEU A 336 -6.35 16.02 13.83
N ALA A 337 -6.91 14.82 13.90
CA ALA A 337 -6.29 13.68 14.56
C ALA A 337 -4.95 13.29 13.92
N GLU A 338 -4.89 13.19 12.59
CA GLU A 338 -3.65 12.88 11.87
C GLU A 338 -2.61 14.00 12.04
N ARG A 339 -3.02 15.26 11.91
CA ARG A 339 -2.14 16.39 12.17
C ARG A 339 -1.52 16.31 13.57
N ASN A 340 -2.37 16.15 14.59
CA ASN A 340 -1.92 16.09 15.99
C ASN A 340 -0.95 14.92 16.22
N THR A 341 -1.21 13.75 15.64
CA THR A 341 -0.34 12.58 15.73
C THR A 341 1.07 12.88 15.18
N PHE A 342 1.17 13.43 13.97
CA PHE A 342 2.47 13.67 13.34
C PHE A 342 3.19 14.88 13.98
N GLU A 343 2.48 15.91 14.45
CA GLU A 343 3.07 17.00 15.25
C GLU A 343 3.61 16.48 16.59
N TYR A 344 2.90 15.55 17.23
CA TYR A 344 3.32 14.92 18.47
C TYR A 344 4.60 14.09 18.27
N ILE A 345 4.65 13.20 17.26
CA ILE A 345 5.87 12.45 16.90
C ILE A 345 7.05 13.39 16.69
N LYS A 346 6.86 14.45 15.92
CA LYS A 346 7.91 15.43 15.63
C LYS A 346 8.42 16.13 16.87
N LYS A 347 7.51 16.55 17.76
CA LYS A 347 7.83 17.34 18.95
C LYS A 347 8.42 16.50 20.07
N ASN A 348 7.84 15.33 20.35
CA ASN A 348 8.11 14.57 21.56
C ASN A 348 9.06 13.38 21.33
N PHE A 349 9.30 13.00 20.07
CA PHE A 349 10.26 11.95 19.75
C PHE A 349 11.40 12.46 18.84
N LEU A 350 11.09 12.90 17.61
CA LEU A 350 12.13 13.21 16.62
C LEU A 350 13.06 14.38 16.99
N LYS A 351 12.64 15.28 17.87
CA LYS A 351 13.53 16.36 18.38
C LYS A 351 14.58 15.84 19.36
N HIS A 352 14.34 14.69 19.98
CA HIS A 352 15.17 14.15 21.05
C HIS A 352 16.07 12.99 20.60
N VAL A 353 15.86 12.50 19.37
CA VAL A 353 16.69 11.46 18.76
C VAL A 353 17.68 12.13 17.80
N LYS A 354 18.98 11.88 18.03
CA LYS A 354 20.08 12.38 17.19
C LYS A 354 20.19 11.60 15.88
#